data_f8bd6182f33924a690d1ed907df97609
#
_entry.id   f8bd6182f33924a690d1ed907df97609
#
_cell.length_a   1.000
_cell.length_b   1.000
_cell.length_c   1.000
_cell.angle_alpha   90.00
_cell.angle_beta   90.00
_cell.angle_gamma   90.00
#
_symmetry.space_group_name_H-M   'P 1'
#
loop_
_entity.id
_entity.type
_entity.pdbx_description
1 polymer ?
#
loop_
_entity_poly.entity_id
_entity_poly.type
_entity_poly.pdbx_seq_one_letter_code
_entity_poly.pdbx_strand_id
1 'polypeptide(L)'
;LKGHTVEMMDMFLLSGKRTSHAVAGAYVGIVKHIPFFFGFIYKVGMLISSFRRKSPVYFANALLGKKLASYIDGHDFDIVVTPHLYPAETMTYMKKKKLLHIPAVAVGTDYTCIPFWEETDLDYYVIPHEDLIPEYVKRGVPEEKLLPYGIPVRQDFCRNLSREAARKKLHLPMDVPMFLVMSGSMGFGKLAVFAAELALRCRNGEH
;
A
#
# COMPACT_ATOMS: atom_id res chain seq x y z
N LEU A 1 -6.75 -15.12 11.17
CA LEU A 1 -6.84 -14.19 12.31
C LEU A 1 -6.70 -15.01 13.58
N LYS A 2 -5.50 -15.05 14.18
CA LYS A 2 -5.19 -15.87 15.36
C LYS A 2 -5.77 -15.22 16.63
N GLY A 3 -7.12 -15.26 16.80
CA GLY A 3 -7.77 -14.74 18.00
C GLY A 3 -7.96 -13.21 18.03
N HIS A 4 -7.70 -12.49 16.92
CA HIS A 4 -7.94 -11.06 16.81
C HIS A 4 -9.24 -10.78 16.04
N THR A 5 -10.02 -9.82 16.50
CA THR A 5 -11.14 -9.24 15.76
C THR A 5 -10.59 -8.09 14.90
N VAL A 6 -10.89 -8.07 13.62
CA VAL A 6 -10.39 -7.03 12.70
C VAL A 6 -11.55 -6.42 11.95
N GLU A 7 -11.63 -5.10 12.01
CA GLU A 7 -12.51 -4.31 11.18
C GLU A 7 -11.70 -3.59 10.10
N MET A 8 -12.17 -3.67 8.85
CA MET A 8 -11.54 -2.99 7.71
C MET A 8 -12.43 -1.88 7.21
N MET A 9 -11.87 -0.67 7.09
CA MET A 9 -12.61 0.51 6.68
C MET A 9 -11.82 1.35 5.66
N ASP A 10 -12.52 1.88 4.67
CA ASP A 10 -12.04 3.00 3.87
C ASP A 10 -12.34 4.32 4.60
N MET A 11 -11.32 5.03 5.05
CA MET A 11 -11.51 6.26 5.82
C MET A 11 -12.25 7.37 5.03
N PHE A 12 -12.21 7.37 3.70
CA PHE A 12 -12.93 8.35 2.88
C PHE A 12 -14.45 8.16 2.97
N LEU A 13 -14.93 6.96 3.33
CA LEU A 13 -16.36 6.70 3.59
C LEU A 13 -16.90 7.53 4.76
N LEU A 14 -16.05 7.95 5.69
CA LEU A 14 -16.42 8.88 6.78
C LEU A 14 -16.89 10.26 6.27
N SER A 15 -16.53 10.61 5.05
CA SER A 15 -17.03 11.81 4.36
C SER A 15 -18.11 11.51 3.32
N GLY A 16 -18.56 10.25 3.24
CA GLY A 16 -19.62 9.78 2.34
C GLY A 16 -19.08 9.03 1.12
N LYS A 17 -19.94 8.15 0.58
CA LYS A 17 -19.61 7.30 -0.57
C LYS A 17 -19.13 8.08 -1.80
N ARG A 18 -19.71 9.28 -2.04
CA ARG A 18 -19.30 10.15 -3.16
C ARG A 18 -17.86 10.61 -3.05
N THR A 19 -17.40 10.94 -1.83
CA THR A 19 -16.02 11.37 -1.58
C THR A 19 -15.05 10.22 -1.82
N SER A 20 -15.33 9.03 -1.30
CA SER A 20 -14.52 7.83 -1.52
C SER A 20 -14.39 7.52 -3.02
N HIS A 21 -15.51 7.48 -3.76
CA HIS A 21 -15.49 7.26 -5.21
C HIS A 21 -14.74 8.35 -5.98
N ALA A 22 -14.88 9.61 -5.58
CA ALA A 22 -14.20 10.73 -6.24
C ALA A 22 -12.68 10.66 -6.05
N VAL A 23 -12.20 10.36 -4.84
CA VAL A 23 -10.77 10.22 -4.55
C VAL A 23 -10.19 9.03 -5.29
N ALA A 24 -10.84 7.87 -5.23
CA ALA A 24 -10.40 6.68 -5.94
C ALA A 24 -10.40 6.90 -7.48
N GLY A 25 -11.45 7.51 -8.02
CA GLY A 25 -11.57 7.81 -9.44
C GLY A 25 -10.53 8.83 -9.92
N ALA A 26 -10.27 9.88 -9.14
CA ALA A 26 -9.23 10.87 -9.44
C ALA A 26 -7.84 10.23 -9.45
N TYR A 27 -7.51 9.42 -8.46
CA TYR A 27 -6.24 8.71 -8.40
C TYR A 27 -6.04 7.81 -9.63
N VAL A 28 -7.01 6.93 -9.91
CA VAL A 28 -6.97 6.03 -11.08
C VAL A 28 -6.91 6.82 -12.39
N GLY A 29 -7.69 7.91 -12.50
CA GLY A 29 -7.71 8.77 -13.68
C GLY A 29 -6.37 9.42 -13.95
N ILE A 30 -5.72 10.00 -12.93
CA ILE A 30 -4.40 10.65 -13.06
C ILE A 30 -3.35 9.61 -13.46
N VAL A 31 -3.32 8.47 -12.78
CA VAL A 31 -2.32 7.43 -13.04
C VAL A 31 -2.48 6.83 -14.44
N LYS A 32 -3.72 6.62 -14.91
CA LYS A 32 -4.00 6.05 -16.25
C LYS A 32 -3.77 7.03 -17.39
N HIS A 33 -4.23 8.28 -17.26
CA HIS A 33 -4.33 9.19 -18.39
C HIS A 33 -3.22 10.24 -18.41
N ILE A 34 -2.61 10.55 -17.26
CA ILE A 34 -1.57 11.58 -17.15
C ILE A 34 -0.40 11.07 -16.29
N PRO A 35 0.26 9.97 -16.68
CA PRO A 35 1.34 9.37 -15.88
C PRO A 35 2.53 10.32 -15.68
N PHE A 36 2.79 11.20 -16.66
CA PHE A 36 3.83 12.24 -16.57
C PHE A 36 3.52 13.25 -15.45
N PHE A 37 2.27 13.66 -15.31
CA PHE A 37 1.83 14.59 -14.27
C PHE A 37 1.95 13.95 -12.88
N PHE A 38 1.62 12.67 -12.77
CA PHE A 38 1.83 11.91 -11.54
C PHE A 38 3.32 11.88 -11.15
N GLY A 39 4.20 11.59 -12.11
CA GLY A 39 5.66 11.63 -11.89
C GLY A 39 6.18 13.02 -11.51
N PHE A 40 5.60 14.09 -12.05
CA PHE A 40 5.94 15.46 -11.70
C PHE A 40 5.50 15.79 -10.25
N ILE A 41 4.25 15.49 -9.87
CA ILE A 41 3.75 15.67 -8.49
C ILE A 41 4.63 14.90 -7.51
N TYR A 42 5.01 13.67 -7.88
CA TYR A 42 5.88 12.83 -7.07
C TYR A 42 7.26 13.47 -6.85
N LYS A 43 7.89 14.01 -7.90
CA LYS A 43 9.18 14.72 -7.80
C LYS A 43 9.08 16.00 -6.99
N VAL A 44 8.03 16.79 -7.20
CA VAL A 44 7.78 18.01 -6.41
C VAL A 44 7.51 17.64 -4.95
N GLY A 45 6.75 16.58 -4.71
CA GLY A 45 6.54 16.03 -3.36
C GLY A 45 7.85 15.69 -2.67
N MET A 46 8.77 14.99 -3.36
CA MET A 46 10.10 14.66 -2.82
C MET A 46 10.94 15.89 -2.43
N LEU A 47 10.78 17.01 -3.14
CA LEU A 47 11.53 18.23 -2.85
C LEU A 47 10.96 19.02 -1.66
N ILE A 48 9.65 18.94 -1.44
CA ILE A 48 8.95 19.73 -0.42
C ILE A 48 8.75 18.92 0.86
N SER A 49 8.54 17.61 0.73
CA SER A 49 8.25 16.70 1.82
C SER A 49 9.46 16.51 2.73
N SER A 50 9.27 16.70 4.01
CA SER A 50 10.25 16.39 5.03
C SER A 50 9.56 16.19 6.38
N PHE A 51 10.24 15.58 7.35
CA PHE A 51 9.70 15.44 8.70
C PHE A 51 9.24 16.78 9.31
N ARG A 52 9.90 17.88 8.94
CA ARG A 52 9.59 19.24 9.45
C ARG A 52 8.58 20.00 8.59
N ARG A 53 8.48 19.71 7.29
CA ARG A 53 7.59 20.42 6.37
C ARG A 53 6.55 19.45 5.83
N LYS A 54 5.29 19.77 6.05
CA LYS A 54 4.16 18.98 5.61
C LYS A 54 3.67 19.45 4.25
N SER A 55 3.37 18.51 3.36
CA SER A 55 2.84 18.79 2.02
C SER A 55 1.38 19.24 2.05
N PRO A 56 0.85 19.82 0.98
CA PRO A 56 -0.59 20.05 0.84
C PRO A 56 -1.43 18.77 0.99
N VAL A 57 -0.88 17.61 0.63
CA VAL A 57 -1.54 16.30 0.77
C VAL A 57 -1.79 15.98 2.23
N TYR A 58 -0.80 16.21 3.09
CA TYR A 58 -0.97 16.07 4.54
C TYR A 58 -2.14 16.90 5.09
N PHE A 59 -2.24 18.17 4.69
CA PHE A 59 -3.32 19.05 5.17
C PHE A 59 -4.69 18.61 4.65
N ALA A 60 -4.78 18.14 3.41
CA ALA A 60 -6.01 17.58 2.86
C ALA A 60 -6.47 16.34 3.65
N ASN A 61 -5.55 15.44 3.98
CA ASN A 61 -5.82 14.25 4.77
C ASN A 61 -6.17 14.58 6.23
N ALA A 62 -5.56 15.62 6.80
CA ALA A 62 -5.86 16.11 8.15
C ALA A 62 -7.33 16.52 8.35
N LEU A 63 -8.04 16.91 7.30
CA LEU A 63 -9.46 17.27 7.36
C LEU A 63 -10.35 16.11 7.84
N LEU A 64 -9.91 14.87 7.62
CA LEU A 64 -10.63 13.67 8.07
C LEU A 64 -10.35 13.32 9.54
N GLY A 65 -9.34 13.94 10.16
CA GLY A 65 -8.85 13.56 11.49
C GLY A 65 -9.91 13.54 12.57
N LYS A 66 -10.79 14.55 12.64
CA LYS A 66 -11.87 14.58 13.65
C LYS A 66 -12.90 13.49 13.43
N LYS A 67 -13.25 13.18 12.18
CA LYS A 67 -14.23 12.13 11.85
C LYS A 67 -13.67 10.75 12.17
N LEU A 68 -12.39 10.53 11.84
CA LEU A 68 -11.71 9.28 12.15
C LEU A 68 -11.54 9.10 13.67
N ALA A 69 -11.22 10.18 14.41
CA ALA A 69 -11.16 10.14 15.86
C ALA A 69 -12.50 9.73 16.48
N SER A 70 -13.59 10.40 16.09
CA SER A 70 -14.93 10.05 16.59
C SER A 70 -15.35 8.62 16.26
N TYR A 71 -14.91 8.11 15.10
CA TYR A 71 -15.16 6.72 14.73
C TYR A 71 -14.38 5.76 15.64
N ILE A 72 -13.09 6.02 15.85
CA ILE A 72 -12.23 5.19 16.71
C ILE A 72 -12.72 5.22 18.15
N ASP A 73 -13.06 6.38 18.70
CA ASP A 73 -13.55 6.56 20.07
C ASP A 73 -14.92 5.90 20.29
N GLY A 74 -15.71 5.73 19.23
CA GLY A 74 -16.99 5.03 19.27
C GLY A 74 -16.87 3.50 19.23
N HIS A 75 -15.66 2.97 19.11
CA HIS A 75 -15.38 1.53 19.03
C HIS A 75 -14.26 1.17 20.00
N ASP A 76 -14.26 -0.06 20.47
CA ASP A 76 -13.26 -0.57 21.43
C ASP A 76 -12.09 -1.19 20.65
N PHE A 77 -11.29 -0.34 20.02
CA PHE A 77 -10.10 -0.75 19.28
C PHE A 77 -8.84 -0.66 20.15
N ASP A 78 -8.02 -1.71 20.12
CA ASP A 78 -6.72 -1.74 20.80
C ASP A 78 -5.61 -1.08 19.97
N ILE A 79 -5.74 -1.09 18.64
CA ILE A 79 -4.71 -0.62 17.70
C ILE A 79 -5.32 -0.24 16.37
N VAL A 80 -4.72 0.73 15.68
CA VAL A 80 -5.03 1.07 14.29
C VAL A 80 -3.85 0.75 13.38
N VAL A 81 -4.12 0.00 12.30
CA VAL A 81 -3.09 -0.38 11.33
C VAL A 81 -3.47 0.15 9.94
N THR A 82 -2.53 0.74 9.24
CA THR A 82 -2.76 1.19 7.86
C THR A 82 -1.64 0.75 6.91
N PRO A 83 -1.98 0.15 5.77
CA PRO A 83 -1.03 -0.08 4.69
C PRO A 83 -0.96 1.10 3.69
N HIS A 84 -1.59 2.23 4.00
CA HIS A 84 -1.71 3.34 3.06
C HIS A 84 -1.31 4.67 3.69
N LEU A 85 -0.63 5.49 2.90
CA LEU A 85 -0.08 6.77 3.32
C LEU A 85 -1.14 7.77 3.81
N TYR A 86 -2.28 7.90 3.12
CA TYR A 86 -3.29 8.90 3.47
C TYR A 86 -3.85 8.73 4.88
N PRO A 87 -4.28 7.54 5.32
CA PRO A 87 -4.63 7.34 6.73
C PRO A 87 -3.46 7.57 7.68
N ALA A 88 -2.22 7.23 7.29
CA ALA A 88 -1.03 7.47 8.12
C ALA A 88 -0.81 8.96 8.40
N GLU A 89 -0.97 9.82 7.38
CA GLU A 89 -0.93 11.29 7.56
C GLU A 89 -2.06 11.80 8.43
N THR A 90 -3.29 11.27 8.24
CA THR A 90 -4.44 11.61 9.08
C THR A 90 -4.18 11.25 10.54
N MET A 91 -3.69 10.05 10.82
CA MET A 91 -3.37 9.60 12.18
C MET A 91 -2.20 10.40 12.79
N THR A 92 -1.22 10.79 11.99
CA THR A 92 -0.14 11.70 12.42
C THR A 92 -0.71 13.04 12.88
N TYR A 93 -1.64 13.62 12.13
CA TYR A 93 -2.35 14.82 12.56
C TYR A 93 -3.13 14.61 13.86
N MET A 94 -3.84 13.46 13.96
CA MET A 94 -4.60 13.13 15.16
C MET A 94 -3.71 12.99 16.39
N LYS A 95 -2.56 12.32 16.28
CA LYS A 95 -1.57 12.22 17.36
C LYS A 95 -1.07 13.58 17.79
N LYS A 96 -0.69 14.44 16.83
CA LYS A 96 -0.24 15.83 17.11
C LYS A 96 -1.32 16.67 17.82
N LYS A 97 -2.59 16.40 17.55
CA LYS A 97 -3.75 17.07 18.16
C LYS A 97 -4.28 16.37 19.41
N LYS A 98 -3.64 15.28 19.83
CA LYS A 98 -4.07 14.43 20.96
C LYS A 98 -5.50 13.89 20.77
N LEU A 99 -5.84 13.53 19.54
CA LEU A 99 -7.13 12.95 19.15
C LEU A 99 -7.04 11.44 18.94
N LEU A 100 -5.87 10.82 19.05
CA LEU A 100 -5.64 9.39 18.92
C LEU A 100 -4.90 8.90 20.17
N HIS A 101 -5.55 8.00 20.91
CA HIS A 101 -5.08 7.53 22.21
C HIS A 101 -4.60 6.07 22.19
N ILE A 102 -4.79 5.39 21.09
CA ILE A 102 -4.35 4.00 20.87
C ILE A 102 -3.15 3.96 19.92
N PRO A 103 -2.33 2.90 19.96
CA PRO A 103 -1.20 2.74 19.06
C PRO A 103 -1.62 2.77 17.58
N ALA A 104 -0.81 3.43 16.76
CA ALA A 104 -0.99 3.52 15.32
C ALA A 104 0.23 2.95 14.61
N VAL A 105 0.00 2.01 13.68
CA VAL A 105 1.04 1.30 12.95
C VAL A 105 0.84 1.49 11.44
N ALA A 106 1.91 1.86 10.75
CA ALA A 106 1.95 1.84 9.30
C ALA A 106 2.56 0.52 8.79
N VAL A 107 2.13 0.08 7.62
CA VAL A 107 2.74 -1.04 6.90
C VAL A 107 3.18 -0.55 5.53
N GLY A 108 4.49 -0.43 5.32
CA GLY A 108 5.08 -0.15 4.00
C GLY A 108 4.95 -1.38 3.11
N THR A 109 4.37 -1.19 1.93
CA THR A 109 4.15 -2.27 0.95
C THR A 109 5.03 -2.13 -0.29
N ASP A 110 5.93 -1.14 -0.30
CA ASP A 110 6.87 -0.88 -1.38
C ASP A 110 8.30 -1.18 -0.93
N TYR A 111 9.12 -1.76 -1.81
CA TYR A 111 10.56 -2.01 -1.56
C TYR A 111 11.39 -0.72 -1.72
N THR A 112 10.85 0.39 -1.26
CA THR A 112 11.49 1.70 -1.14
C THR A 112 10.67 2.55 -0.17
N CYS A 113 11.31 3.54 0.43
CA CYS A 113 10.59 4.56 1.20
C CYS A 113 10.00 5.58 0.22
N ILE A 114 8.74 5.35 -0.21
CA ILE A 114 8.06 6.30 -1.09
C ILE A 114 7.91 7.67 -0.42
N PRO A 115 7.82 8.77 -1.20
CA PRO A 115 7.61 10.12 -0.65
C PRO A 115 6.41 10.20 0.28
N PHE A 116 6.50 11.13 1.20
CA PHE A 116 5.51 11.46 2.23
C PHE A 116 5.50 10.54 3.46
N TRP A 117 6.14 9.35 3.46
CA TRP A 117 6.33 8.59 4.70
C TRP A 117 7.09 9.41 5.75
N GLU A 118 8.05 10.24 5.34
CA GLU A 118 8.78 11.18 6.19
C GLU A 118 7.89 12.27 6.81
N GLU A 119 6.68 12.47 6.30
CA GLU A 119 5.71 13.40 6.88
C GLU A 119 4.90 12.77 8.01
N THR A 120 4.93 11.45 8.15
CA THR A 120 4.17 10.73 9.16
C THR A 120 4.96 10.61 10.48
N ASP A 121 4.23 10.44 11.58
CA ASP A 121 4.78 10.20 12.91
C ASP A 121 3.83 9.27 13.68
N LEU A 122 3.94 7.98 13.35
CA LEU A 122 3.20 6.91 14.00
C LEU A 122 4.07 6.22 15.06
N ASP A 123 3.50 5.26 15.77
CA ASP A 123 4.21 4.53 16.80
C ASP A 123 5.22 3.55 16.20
N TYR A 124 4.80 2.82 15.14
CA TYR A 124 5.66 1.87 14.44
C TYR A 124 5.39 1.85 12.94
N TYR A 125 6.42 1.40 12.20
CA TYR A 125 6.39 1.20 10.75
C TYR A 125 6.88 -0.22 10.45
N VAL A 126 5.99 -1.08 10.01
CA VAL A 126 6.37 -2.38 9.46
C VAL A 126 6.91 -2.15 8.04
N ILE A 127 8.13 -2.56 7.77
CA ILE A 127 8.79 -2.38 6.48
C ILE A 127 9.14 -3.73 5.84
N PRO A 128 9.29 -3.77 4.50
CA PRO A 128 9.49 -5.03 3.77
C PRO A 128 10.76 -5.79 4.11
N HIS A 129 11.87 -5.10 4.40
CA HIS A 129 13.17 -5.72 4.64
C HIS A 129 14.09 -4.81 5.46
N GLU A 130 15.04 -5.39 6.18
CA GLU A 130 16.02 -4.64 6.98
C GLU A 130 16.92 -3.74 6.14
N ASP A 131 17.23 -4.10 4.89
CA ASP A 131 18.02 -3.27 3.97
C ASP A 131 17.38 -1.91 3.67
N LEU A 132 16.10 -1.74 3.97
CA LEU A 132 15.39 -0.46 3.80
C LEU A 132 15.55 0.48 5.00
N ILE A 133 16.02 0.00 6.14
CA ILE A 133 16.21 0.82 7.35
C ILE A 133 17.02 2.09 7.05
N PRO A 134 18.19 2.02 6.39
CA PRO A 134 18.99 3.21 6.12
C PRO A 134 18.25 4.25 5.24
N GLU A 135 17.40 3.79 4.32
CA GLU A 135 16.63 4.67 3.46
C GLU A 135 15.55 5.42 4.25
N TYR A 136 14.82 4.72 5.13
CA TYR A 136 13.80 5.34 5.99
C TYR A 136 14.43 6.32 7.00
N VAL A 137 15.54 5.93 7.63
CA VAL A 137 16.29 6.78 8.57
C VAL A 137 16.81 8.05 7.88
N LYS A 138 17.38 7.91 6.68
CA LYS A 138 17.85 9.06 5.87
C LYS A 138 16.71 10.05 5.58
N ARG A 139 15.47 9.59 5.49
CA ARG A 139 14.29 10.45 5.31
C ARG A 139 13.73 11.00 6.61
N GLY A 140 14.26 10.59 7.76
CA GLY A 140 13.92 11.13 9.08
C GLY A 140 12.95 10.29 9.89
N VAL A 141 12.66 9.05 9.47
CA VAL A 141 11.90 8.10 10.29
C VAL A 141 12.84 7.52 11.35
N PRO A 142 12.53 7.59 12.65
CA PRO A 142 13.39 7.05 13.71
C PRO A 142 13.56 5.52 13.57
N GLU A 143 14.81 5.04 13.70
CA GLU A 143 15.15 3.64 13.51
C GLU A 143 14.41 2.72 14.49
N GLU A 144 14.24 3.16 15.73
CA GLU A 144 13.54 2.42 16.79
C GLU A 144 12.05 2.18 16.51
N LYS A 145 11.47 2.88 15.53
CA LYS A 145 10.09 2.70 15.10
C LYS A 145 9.97 1.74 13.90
N LEU A 146 11.09 1.34 13.28
CA LEU A 146 11.10 0.50 12.09
C LEU A 146 11.11 -0.99 12.47
N LEU A 147 10.16 -1.74 11.91
CA LEU A 147 9.98 -3.17 12.15
C LEU A 147 10.10 -3.92 10.82
N PRO A 148 11.27 -4.53 10.50
CA PRO A 148 11.50 -5.18 9.22
C PRO A 148 10.89 -6.59 9.16
N TYR A 149 9.57 -6.68 9.31
CA TYR A 149 8.84 -7.94 9.39
C TYR A 149 8.34 -8.46 8.04
N GLY A 150 8.59 -7.74 6.97
CA GLY A 150 8.13 -8.11 5.64
C GLY A 150 6.73 -7.58 5.30
N ILE A 151 6.37 -7.71 4.03
CA ILE A 151 5.02 -7.35 3.56
C ILE A 151 4.04 -8.44 3.99
N PRO A 152 2.97 -8.11 4.72
CA PRO A 152 1.96 -9.10 5.10
C PRO A 152 1.31 -9.73 3.87
N VAL A 153 1.30 -11.05 3.82
CA VAL A 153 0.67 -11.82 2.75
C VAL A 153 -0.37 -12.78 3.32
N ARG A 154 -1.31 -13.19 2.47
CA ARG A 154 -2.30 -14.19 2.85
C ARG A 154 -1.63 -15.55 3.10
N GLN A 155 -2.10 -16.28 4.09
CA GLN A 155 -1.54 -17.59 4.46
C GLN A 155 -1.46 -18.59 3.28
N ASP A 156 -2.33 -18.43 2.28
CA ASP A 156 -2.31 -19.30 1.10
C ASP A 156 -1.00 -19.19 0.31
N PHE A 157 -0.32 -18.02 0.35
CA PHE A 157 1.00 -17.83 -0.26
C PHE A 157 2.14 -18.44 0.55
N CYS A 158 1.90 -18.82 1.82
CA CYS A 158 2.88 -19.45 2.69
C CYS A 158 2.76 -20.99 2.68
N ARG A 159 1.80 -21.54 1.94
CA ARG A 159 1.59 -22.99 1.84
C ARG A 159 2.53 -23.59 0.81
N ASN A 160 3.36 -24.53 1.24
CA ASN A 160 4.18 -25.32 0.33
C ASN A 160 3.30 -26.38 -0.38
N LEU A 161 2.74 -26.02 -1.53
CA LEU A 161 2.12 -26.97 -2.42
C LEU A 161 3.18 -27.48 -3.42
N SER A 162 3.27 -28.79 -3.64
CA SER A 162 4.09 -29.30 -4.74
C SER A 162 3.54 -28.82 -6.08
N ARG A 163 4.41 -28.74 -7.09
CA ARG A 163 4.02 -28.37 -8.46
C ARG A 163 2.88 -29.24 -8.98
N GLU A 164 2.94 -30.55 -8.71
CA GLU A 164 1.95 -31.55 -9.11
C GLU A 164 0.61 -31.27 -8.42
N ALA A 165 0.63 -31.07 -7.10
CA ALA A 165 -0.57 -30.78 -6.33
C ALA A 165 -1.23 -29.46 -6.78
N ALA A 166 -0.42 -28.41 -7.05
CA ALA A 166 -0.91 -27.14 -7.54
C ALA A 166 -1.56 -27.27 -8.92
N ARG A 167 -0.89 -27.96 -9.86
CA ARG A 167 -1.43 -28.20 -11.22
C ARG A 167 -2.72 -29.02 -11.19
N LYS A 168 -2.76 -30.06 -10.37
CA LYS A 168 -3.98 -30.88 -10.19
C LYS A 168 -5.13 -30.04 -9.66
N LYS A 169 -4.88 -29.22 -8.63
CA LYS A 169 -5.87 -28.32 -8.02
C LYS A 169 -6.42 -27.29 -9.01
N LEU A 170 -5.58 -26.81 -9.92
CA LEU A 170 -5.93 -25.79 -10.92
C LEU A 170 -6.38 -26.40 -12.26
N HIS A 171 -6.50 -27.73 -12.36
CA HIS A 171 -6.84 -28.46 -13.60
C HIS A 171 -5.91 -28.11 -14.77
N LEU A 172 -4.60 -27.93 -14.48
CA LEU A 172 -3.58 -27.62 -15.47
C LEU A 172 -2.89 -28.89 -15.98
N PRO A 173 -2.46 -28.93 -17.24
CA PRO A 173 -1.68 -30.04 -17.77
C PRO A 173 -0.39 -30.25 -16.98
N MET A 174 0.01 -31.53 -16.79
CA MET A 174 1.14 -31.90 -15.93
C MET A 174 2.50 -31.75 -16.63
N ASP A 175 2.57 -32.04 -17.91
CA ASP A 175 3.82 -32.30 -18.64
C ASP A 175 4.16 -31.22 -19.68
N VAL A 176 3.51 -30.06 -19.60
CA VAL A 176 3.77 -28.94 -20.50
C VAL A 176 4.37 -27.73 -19.77
N PRO A 177 5.22 -26.93 -20.43
CA PRO A 177 5.63 -25.66 -19.91
C PRO A 177 4.43 -24.75 -19.57
N MET A 178 4.54 -23.96 -18.51
CA MET A 178 3.52 -23.01 -18.13
C MET A 178 4.17 -21.65 -17.90
N PHE A 179 3.64 -20.64 -18.58
CA PHE A 179 4.03 -19.25 -18.41
C PHE A 179 2.90 -18.49 -17.72
N LEU A 180 3.15 -17.97 -16.53
CA LEU A 180 2.22 -17.11 -15.81
C LEU A 180 2.55 -15.66 -16.11
N VAL A 181 1.66 -14.96 -16.82
CA VAL A 181 1.81 -13.55 -17.17
C VAL A 181 0.86 -12.73 -16.31
N MET A 182 1.41 -11.85 -15.49
CA MET A 182 0.64 -11.04 -14.53
C MET A 182 1.03 -9.57 -14.62
N SER A 183 0.07 -8.70 -14.32
CA SER A 183 0.32 -7.28 -14.05
C SER A 183 -0.30 -6.88 -12.71
N GLY A 184 0.00 -5.66 -12.23
CA GLY A 184 -0.63 -5.13 -11.03
C GLY A 184 -2.16 -4.97 -11.19
N SER A 185 -2.84 -4.69 -10.08
CA SER A 185 -4.32 -4.60 -9.98
C SER A 185 -4.97 -3.63 -10.98
N MET A 186 -4.23 -2.64 -11.45
CA MET A 186 -4.72 -1.65 -12.41
C MET A 186 -4.52 -2.04 -13.88
N GLY A 187 -3.91 -3.20 -14.15
CA GLY A 187 -3.73 -3.72 -15.51
C GLY A 187 -2.84 -2.86 -16.41
N PHE A 188 -1.82 -2.20 -15.83
CA PHE A 188 -0.90 -1.38 -16.63
C PHE A 188 -0.02 -2.22 -17.56
N GLY A 189 0.29 -1.62 -18.72
CA GLY A 189 1.18 -2.18 -19.70
C GLY A 189 0.45 -2.92 -20.82
N LYS A 190 1.24 -3.38 -21.81
CA LYS A 190 0.74 -4.09 -22.99
C LYS A 190 0.69 -5.61 -22.74
N LEU A 191 0.11 -6.04 -21.59
CA LEU A 191 0.12 -7.43 -21.15
C LEU A 191 -0.48 -8.38 -22.20
N ALA A 192 -1.62 -8.00 -22.81
CA ALA A 192 -2.28 -8.79 -23.83
C ALA A 192 -1.38 -8.95 -25.09
N VAL A 193 -0.68 -7.88 -25.49
CA VAL A 193 0.25 -7.92 -26.62
C VAL A 193 1.43 -8.83 -26.31
N PHE A 194 2.01 -8.71 -25.11
CA PHE A 194 3.11 -9.57 -24.67
C PHE A 194 2.69 -11.04 -24.61
N ALA A 195 1.51 -11.33 -24.05
CA ALA A 195 1.00 -12.69 -23.96
C ALA A 195 0.73 -13.31 -25.35
N ALA A 196 0.21 -12.51 -26.29
CA ALA A 196 0.00 -12.94 -27.68
C ALA A 196 1.32 -13.24 -28.40
N GLU A 197 2.33 -12.37 -28.24
CA GLU A 197 3.67 -12.57 -28.82
C GLU A 197 4.33 -13.83 -28.23
N LEU A 198 4.26 -14.01 -26.92
CA LEU A 198 4.78 -15.22 -26.26
C LEU A 198 4.10 -16.47 -26.78
N ALA A 199 2.78 -16.47 -26.93
CA ALA A 199 2.02 -17.61 -27.46
C ALA A 199 2.39 -17.93 -28.90
N LEU A 200 2.63 -16.92 -29.74
CA LEU A 200 3.09 -17.11 -31.12
C LEU A 200 4.48 -17.75 -31.17
N ARG A 201 5.43 -17.27 -30.39
CA ARG A 201 6.78 -17.83 -30.31
C ARG A 201 6.77 -19.27 -29.82
N CYS A 202 6.05 -19.57 -28.74
CA CYS A 202 5.91 -20.94 -28.24
C CYS A 202 5.31 -21.89 -29.29
N ARG A 203 4.34 -21.40 -30.10
CA ARG A 203 3.74 -22.21 -31.18
C ARG A 203 4.72 -22.46 -32.29
N ASN A 204 5.65 -21.57 -32.59
CA ASN A 204 6.67 -21.70 -33.60
C ASN A 204 7.91 -22.51 -33.16
N GLY A 205 7.91 -23.04 -31.91
CA GLY A 205 9.03 -23.80 -31.36
C GLY A 205 10.23 -22.93 -30.91
N GLU A 206 10.06 -21.62 -30.80
CA GLU A 206 11.04 -20.71 -30.26
C GLU A 206 10.89 -20.67 -28.72
N HIS A 207 11.84 -21.29 -28.01
CA HIS A 207 11.82 -21.38 -26.53
C HIS A 207 12.82 -20.40 -25.89
#